data_36367b03021b15878b419234ec93a749
#
_entry.id   36367b03021b15878b419234ec93a749
#
_cell.length_a   1.000
_cell.length_b   1.000
_cell.length_c   1.000
_cell.angle_alpha   90.00
_cell.angle_beta   90.00
_cell.angle_gamma   90.00
#
_symmetry.space_group_name_H-M   'P 1'
#
loop_
_entity.id
_entity.type
_entity.pdbx_description
1 polymer ?
#
loop_
_entity_poly.entity_id
_entity_poly.type
_entity_poly.pdbx_seq_one_letter_code
_entity_poly.pdbx_strand_id
1 'polypeptide(L)'
;FNIMAADQFSSLKRPSGAQDAIFADRNKVTKTVDMQCRRLDTLLPELVAQHGFARPFLKMDTQGHDLSVCEGAGDAIGRMLGVQTELGVRPIYEGGAGYRAMIDWLEARDFAPSAFFANNKGHFPLLVEMDGIFVNRALVRD
;
A
#
# COMPACT_ATOMS: atom_id res chain seq x y z
N PHE A 1 -12.10 -11.03 -2.34
CA PHE A 1 -11.03 -10.50 -3.19
C PHE A 1 -11.51 -10.49 -4.63
N ASN A 2 -11.35 -9.37 -5.33
CA ASN A 2 -11.76 -9.21 -6.71
C ASN A 2 -10.57 -9.52 -7.64
N ILE A 3 -10.76 -10.52 -8.49
CA ILE A 3 -9.82 -10.83 -9.58
C ILE A 3 -10.19 -9.93 -10.76
N MET A 4 -9.23 -9.17 -11.24
CA MET A 4 -9.41 -8.25 -12.36
C MET A 4 -9.01 -8.88 -13.70
N ALA A 5 -9.41 -8.25 -14.80
CA ALA A 5 -9.04 -8.71 -16.14
C ALA A 5 -7.52 -8.73 -16.38
N ALA A 6 -6.78 -7.82 -15.73
CA ALA A 6 -5.34 -7.92 -15.61
C ALA A 6 -4.99 -8.14 -14.14
N ASP A 7 -4.30 -9.22 -13.82
CA ASP A 7 -4.04 -9.71 -12.46
C ASP A 7 -3.41 -8.66 -11.54
N GLN A 8 -2.56 -7.81 -12.06
CA GLN A 8 -1.88 -6.74 -11.32
C GLN A 8 -2.83 -5.70 -10.71
N PHE A 9 -4.09 -5.62 -11.16
CA PHE A 9 -5.12 -4.77 -10.59
C PHE A 9 -6.00 -5.48 -9.56
N SER A 10 -5.79 -6.78 -9.33
CA SER A 10 -6.63 -7.56 -8.42
C SER A 10 -6.53 -7.03 -6.98
N SER A 11 -7.68 -6.83 -6.32
CA SER A 11 -7.77 -6.07 -5.07
C SER A 11 -8.92 -6.55 -4.18
N LEU A 12 -8.84 -6.21 -2.89
CA LEU A 12 -9.99 -6.24 -1.98
C LEU A 12 -11.01 -5.15 -2.31
N LYS A 13 -10.59 -4.10 -2.99
CA LYS A 13 -11.45 -2.98 -3.41
C LYS A 13 -12.00 -3.19 -4.82
N ARG A 14 -13.05 -2.44 -5.16
CA ARG A 14 -13.60 -2.41 -6.50
C ARG A 14 -12.94 -1.29 -7.31
N PRO A 15 -12.90 -1.41 -8.64
CA PRO A 15 -12.50 -0.30 -9.51
C PRO A 15 -13.31 0.94 -9.24
N SER A 16 -12.68 2.10 -9.21
CA SER A 16 -13.37 3.38 -9.08
C SER A 16 -14.09 3.74 -10.38
N GLY A 17 -15.34 4.22 -10.27
CA GLY A 17 -16.03 4.82 -11.40
C GLY A 17 -15.36 6.10 -11.94
N ALA A 18 -14.45 6.70 -11.18
CA ALA A 18 -13.66 7.89 -11.55
C ALA A 18 -12.23 7.55 -12.04
N GLN A 19 -11.91 6.25 -12.23
CA GLN A 19 -10.60 5.87 -12.77
C GLN A 19 -10.40 6.37 -14.19
N ASP A 20 -9.13 6.55 -14.57
CA ASP A 20 -8.80 6.90 -15.93
C ASP A 20 -9.22 5.82 -16.93
N ALA A 21 -9.70 6.25 -18.11
CA ALA A 21 -10.17 5.35 -19.17
C ALA A 21 -9.10 4.33 -19.61
N ILE A 22 -7.80 4.66 -19.46
CA ILE A 22 -6.68 3.74 -19.79
C ILE A 22 -6.67 2.47 -18.94
N PHE A 23 -7.36 2.45 -17.81
CA PHE A 23 -7.45 1.28 -16.93
C PHE A 23 -8.74 0.48 -17.10
N ALA A 24 -9.76 1.03 -17.75
CA ALA A 24 -11.13 0.50 -17.75
C ALA A 24 -11.24 -0.98 -18.16
N ASP A 25 -10.51 -1.40 -19.18
CA ASP A 25 -10.53 -2.80 -19.66
C ASP A 25 -9.70 -3.73 -18.79
N ARG A 26 -8.64 -3.23 -18.17
CA ARG A 26 -7.69 -4.01 -17.38
C ARG A 26 -8.15 -4.13 -15.93
N ASN A 27 -8.65 -3.04 -15.36
CA ASN A 27 -9.17 -2.94 -14.00
C ASN A 27 -10.69 -3.18 -14.00
N LYS A 28 -11.11 -4.35 -14.47
CA LYS A 28 -12.50 -4.80 -14.53
C LYS A 28 -12.62 -6.12 -13.80
N VAL A 29 -13.54 -6.22 -12.84
CA VAL A 29 -13.77 -7.45 -12.08
C VAL A 29 -14.24 -8.56 -13.00
N THR A 30 -13.52 -9.67 -13.04
CA THR A 30 -13.87 -10.89 -13.77
C THR A 30 -14.41 -11.97 -12.85
N LYS A 31 -13.94 -12.01 -11.59
CA LYS A 31 -14.34 -12.98 -10.59
C LYS A 31 -14.13 -12.40 -9.19
N THR A 32 -14.95 -12.80 -8.24
CA THR A 32 -14.74 -12.54 -6.82
C THR A 32 -14.52 -13.87 -6.09
N VAL A 33 -13.56 -13.90 -5.16
CA VAL A 33 -13.24 -15.06 -4.33
C VAL A 33 -13.21 -14.65 -2.86
N ASP A 34 -13.64 -15.55 -1.99
CA ASP A 34 -13.50 -15.35 -0.54
C ASP A 34 -12.07 -15.66 -0.12
N MET A 35 -11.54 -14.84 0.78
CA MET A 35 -10.22 -15.04 1.37
C MET A 35 -10.22 -14.62 2.83
N GLN A 36 -9.38 -15.28 3.62
CA GLN A 36 -9.13 -14.87 4.99
C GLN A 36 -8.10 -13.73 5.02
N CYS A 37 -8.44 -12.67 5.73
CA CYS A 37 -7.51 -11.59 6.03
C CYS A 37 -7.09 -11.68 7.50
N ARG A 38 -5.80 -11.40 7.76
CA ARG A 38 -5.26 -11.29 9.11
C ARG A 38 -4.63 -9.92 9.31
N ARG A 39 -4.76 -9.39 10.49
CA ARG A 39 -4.12 -8.13 10.86
C ARG A 39 -2.61 -8.32 11.00
N LEU A 40 -1.85 -7.32 10.59
CA LEU A 40 -0.38 -7.39 10.65
C LEU A 40 0.14 -7.37 12.10
N ASP A 41 -0.54 -6.67 13.02
CA ASP A 41 -0.18 -6.67 14.45
C ASP A 41 -0.25 -8.08 15.07
N THR A 42 -1.18 -8.91 14.62
CA THR A 42 -1.31 -10.32 15.04
C THR A 42 -0.29 -11.22 14.35
N LEU A 43 -0.05 -10.98 13.07
CA LEU A 43 0.82 -11.82 12.24
C LEU A 43 2.31 -11.60 12.52
N LEU A 44 2.71 -10.36 12.78
CA LEU A 44 4.12 -9.98 12.92
C LEU A 44 4.86 -10.75 14.03
N PRO A 45 4.29 -10.93 15.25
CA PRO A 45 4.94 -11.74 16.28
C PRO A 45 5.19 -13.19 15.87
N GLU A 46 4.26 -13.80 15.12
CA GLU A 46 4.39 -15.17 14.61
C GLU A 46 5.54 -15.26 13.61
N LEU A 47 5.61 -14.30 12.67
CA LEU A 47 6.68 -14.24 11.67
C LEU A 47 8.05 -14.00 12.33
N VAL A 48 8.14 -13.14 13.33
CA VAL A 48 9.37 -12.92 14.09
C VAL A 48 9.81 -14.21 14.79
N ALA A 49 8.88 -14.91 15.43
CA ALA A 49 9.20 -16.18 16.11
C ALA A 49 9.65 -17.26 15.12
N GLN A 50 9.04 -17.31 13.94
CA GLN A 50 9.36 -18.30 12.90
C GLN A 50 10.69 -18.03 12.19
N HIS A 51 11.01 -16.75 11.91
CA HIS A 51 12.11 -16.37 11.01
C HIS A 51 13.26 -15.65 11.70
N GLY A 52 13.11 -15.22 12.95
CA GLY A 52 14.19 -14.63 13.76
C GLY A 52 14.67 -13.24 13.31
N PHE A 53 13.92 -12.52 12.49
CA PHE A 53 14.35 -11.18 12.06
C PHE A 53 14.08 -10.12 13.15
N ALA A 54 14.98 -9.12 13.21
CA ALA A 54 14.90 -8.03 14.18
C ALA A 54 14.52 -6.67 13.57
N ARG A 55 14.73 -6.49 12.28
CA ARG A 55 14.59 -5.20 11.56
C ARG A 55 13.71 -5.38 10.33
N PRO A 56 12.39 -5.55 10.49
CA PRO A 56 11.50 -5.74 9.36
C PRO A 56 11.36 -4.46 8.53
N PHE A 57 11.15 -4.64 7.22
CA PHE A 57 10.76 -3.61 6.29
C PHE A 57 9.43 -4.04 5.64
N LEU A 58 8.43 -3.17 5.64
CA LEU A 58 7.12 -3.46 5.10
C LEU A 58 7.00 -2.94 3.67
N LYS A 59 6.94 -3.84 2.68
CA LYS A 59 6.51 -3.47 1.33
C LYS A 59 5.03 -3.81 1.17
N MET A 60 4.26 -2.84 0.72
CA MET A 60 2.86 -2.99 0.36
C MET A 60 2.66 -2.70 -1.12
N ASP A 61 1.79 -3.51 -1.73
CA ASP A 61 1.34 -3.40 -3.11
C ASP A 61 -0.02 -4.09 -3.14
N THR A 62 -0.97 -3.49 -2.43
CA THR A 62 -2.27 -4.11 -2.14
C THR A 62 -3.41 -3.48 -2.94
N GLN A 63 -3.01 -2.74 -3.95
CA GLN A 63 -3.93 -2.18 -4.93
C GLN A 63 -5.07 -1.38 -4.27
N GLY A 64 -4.67 -0.27 -3.62
CA GLY A 64 -5.55 0.66 -2.96
C GLY A 64 -5.98 0.28 -1.53
N HIS A 65 -5.43 -0.80 -0.94
CA HIS A 65 -5.73 -1.23 0.43
C HIS A 65 -4.60 -0.95 1.42
N ASP A 66 -3.51 -0.33 1.00
CA ASP A 66 -2.27 -0.11 1.75
C ASP A 66 -2.48 0.61 3.09
N LEU A 67 -3.31 1.66 3.13
CA LEU A 67 -3.61 2.34 4.39
C LEU A 67 -4.29 1.41 5.40
N SER A 68 -5.18 0.53 4.96
CA SER A 68 -5.83 -0.44 5.83
C SER A 68 -4.84 -1.49 6.36
N VAL A 69 -3.81 -1.85 5.58
CA VAL A 69 -2.70 -2.70 6.08
C VAL A 69 -1.93 -1.98 7.17
N CYS A 70 -1.61 -0.71 6.97
CA CYS A 70 -0.96 0.13 7.97
C CYS A 70 -1.80 0.25 9.26
N GLU A 71 -3.09 0.51 9.14
CA GLU A 71 -4.04 0.53 10.27
C GLU A 71 -4.11 -0.83 10.98
N GLY A 72 -4.08 -1.92 10.20
CA GLY A 72 -4.01 -3.28 10.71
C GLY A 72 -2.69 -3.65 11.40
N ALA A 73 -1.63 -2.87 11.18
CA ALA A 73 -0.38 -3.00 11.92
C ALA A 73 -0.47 -2.36 13.33
N GLY A 74 -1.36 -1.37 13.52
CA GLY A 74 -1.47 -0.66 14.80
C GLY A 74 -0.10 -0.14 15.27
N ASP A 75 0.21 -0.32 16.56
CA ASP A 75 1.49 0.09 17.13
C ASP A 75 2.68 -0.74 16.63
N ALA A 76 2.43 -1.93 16.07
CA ALA A 76 3.49 -2.77 15.51
C ALA A 76 4.17 -2.14 14.29
N ILE A 77 3.56 -1.14 13.64
CA ILE A 77 4.20 -0.38 12.56
C ILE A 77 5.49 0.29 13.03
N GLY A 78 5.55 0.75 14.28
CA GLY A 78 6.73 1.37 14.89
C GLY A 78 7.97 0.44 14.98
N ARG A 79 7.79 -0.86 14.76
CA ARG A 79 8.89 -1.84 14.70
C ARG A 79 9.50 -1.96 13.30
N MET A 80 8.84 -1.41 12.28
CA MET A 80 9.36 -1.43 10.91
C MET A 80 10.51 -0.44 10.75
N LEU A 81 11.60 -0.87 10.12
CA LEU A 81 12.69 0.00 9.73
C LEU A 81 12.24 1.03 8.68
N GLY A 82 11.36 0.62 7.81
CA GLY A 82 10.76 1.46 6.78
C GLY A 82 9.54 0.80 6.16
N VAL A 83 8.89 1.57 5.32
CA VAL A 83 7.67 1.20 4.59
C VAL A 83 7.83 1.61 3.13
N GLN A 84 7.50 0.72 2.21
CA GLN A 84 7.24 1.05 0.81
C GLN A 84 5.76 0.85 0.53
N THR A 85 5.12 1.80 -0.12
CA THR A 85 3.67 1.78 -0.41
C THR A 85 3.37 2.45 -1.73
N GLU A 86 2.31 2.02 -2.40
CA GLU A 86 1.73 2.74 -3.52
C GLU A 86 0.93 3.95 -3.05
N LEU A 87 1.18 5.08 -3.67
CA LEU A 87 0.56 6.36 -3.37
C LEU A 87 -0.32 6.79 -4.54
N GLY A 88 -1.62 6.55 -4.40
CA GLY A 88 -2.62 6.94 -5.40
C GLY A 88 -2.78 8.47 -5.45
N VAL A 89 -2.43 9.08 -6.58
CA VAL A 89 -2.67 10.51 -6.85
C VAL A 89 -4.05 10.71 -7.45
N ARG A 90 -4.49 9.77 -8.27
CA ARG A 90 -5.82 9.71 -8.87
C ARG A 90 -6.56 8.45 -8.43
N PRO A 91 -7.90 8.47 -8.33
CA PRO A 91 -8.64 7.32 -7.85
C PRO A 91 -8.61 6.17 -8.88
N ILE A 92 -8.03 5.04 -8.49
CA ILE A 92 -8.07 3.78 -9.25
C ILE A 92 -9.11 2.84 -8.63
N TYR A 93 -9.22 2.84 -7.30
CA TYR A 93 -10.09 1.98 -6.52
C TYR A 93 -11.09 2.78 -5.70
N GLU A 94 -12.29 2.24 -5.51
CA GLU A 94 -13.31 2.82 -4.62
C GLU A 94 -12.82 2.84 -3.18
N GLY A 95 -12.89 4.03 -2.54
CA GLY A 95 -12.42 4.20 -1.16
C GLY A 95 -10.94 3.88 -0.94
N GLY A 96 -10.12 3.88 -2.01
CA GLY A 96 -8.67 3.86 -1.89
C GLY A 96 -8.18 5.15 -1.23
N ALA A 97 -7.20 5.03 -0.33
CA ALA A 97 -6.59 6.20 0.29
C ALA A 97 -5.76 6.96 -0.75
N GLY A 98 -5.96 8.28 -0.84
CA GLY A 98 -5.10 9.12 -1.63
C GLY A 98 -3.71 9.29 -0.98
N TYR A 99 -2.71 9.66 -1.80
CA TYR A 99 -1.32 9.81 -1.36
C TYR A 99 -1.14 10.70 -0.12
N ARG A 100 -1.92 11.78 0.01
CA ARG A 100 -1.84 12.69 1.16
C ARG A 100 -2.21 11.99 2.47
N ALA A 101 -3.34 11.25 2.46
CA ALA A 101 -3.79 10.54 3.65
C ALA A 101 -2.76 9.49 4.11
N MET A 102 -2.10 8.80 3.15
CA MET A 102 -1.05 7.84 3.47
C MET A 102 0.20 8.52 4.05
N ILE A 103 0.65 9.63 3.44
CA ILE A 103 1.80 10.41 3.92
C ILE A 103 1.51 10.94 5.32
N ASP A 104 0.37 11.61 5.52
CA ASP A 104 -0.03 12.15 6.82
C ASP A 104 -0.08 11.06 7.90
N TRP A 105 -0.59 9.87 7.56
CA TRP A 105 -0.67 8.74 8.48
C TRP A 105 0.71 8.22 8.90
N LEU A 106 1.65 8.12 7.95
CA LEU A 106 3.02 7.67 8.20
C LEU A 106 3.82 8.73 8.98
N GLU A 107 3.72 10.01 8.60
CA GLU A 107 4.42 11.10 9.29
C GLU A 107 3.96 11.25 10.74
N ALA A 108 2.65 11.06 11.01
CA ALA A 108 2.11 11.06 12.37
C ALA A 108 2.67 9.92 13.26
N ARG A 109 3.38 8.95 12.66
CA ARG A 109 4.02 7.79 13.33
C ARG A 109 5.53 7.77 13.21
N ASP A 110 6.10 8.96 13.01
CA ASP A 110 7.54 9.22 12.93
C ASP A 110 8.24 8.54 11.74
N PHE A 111 7.51 8.30 10.65
CA PHE A 111 8.11 7.91 9.38
C PHE A 111 8.36 9.16 8.53
N ALA A 112 9.55 9.25 7.95
CA ALA A 112 9.91 10.33 7.02
C ALA A 112 10.00 9.80 5.58
N PRO A 113 9.57 10.57 4.58
CA PRO A 113 9.79 10.21 3.19
C PRO A 113 11.28 10.15 2.88
N SER A 114 11.68 9.07 2.22
CA SER A 114 13.06 8.83 1.76
C SER A 114 13.17 8.96 0.25
N ALA A 115 12.19 8.44 -0.49
CA ALA A 115 12.17 8.51 -1.95
C ALA A 115 10.75 8.38 -2.51
N PHE A 116 10.55 8.95 -3.69
CA PHE A 116 9.34 8.77 -4.49
C PHE A 116 9.73 8.38 -5.92
N PHE A 117 9.03 7.40 -6.48
CA PHE A 117 9.24 6.90 -7.82
C PHE A 117 7.92 6.85 -8.57
N ALA A 118 7.84 7.51 -9.72
CA ALA A 118 6.65 7.44 -10.55
C ALA A 118 6.49 6.02 -11.14
N ASN A 119 5.31 5.44 -10.99
CA ASN A 119 4.96 4.16 -11.59
C ASN A 119 4.68 4.32 -13.10
N ASN A 120 4.81 3.22 -13.84
CA ASN A 120 4.39 3.11 -15.23
C ASN A 120 4.87 4.29 -16.12
N LYS A 121 6.12 4.70 -15.98
CA LYS A 121 6.72 5.84 -16.71
C LYS A 121 6.04 7.20 -16.40
N GLY A 122 5.41 7.30 -15.22
CA GLY A 122 4.86 8.53 -14.68
C GLY A 122 3.50 8.97 -15.22
N HIS A 123 2.86 8.22 -16.13
CA HIS A 123 1.54 8.58 -16.68
C HIS A 123 1.45 10.07 -17.11
N PHE A 124 2.49 10.55 -17.78
CA PHE A 124 2.53 11.93 -18.26
C PHE A 124 1.31 12.26 -19.14
N PRO A 125 0.68 13.44 -19.06
CA PRO A 125 1.10 14.61 -18.27
C PRO A 125 0.62 14.63 -16.81
N LEU A 126 -0.27 13.73 -16.43
CA LEU A 126 -0.84 13.70 -15.07
C LEU A 126 -0.44 12.42 -14.35
N LEU A 127 0.29 12.58 -13.26
CA LEU A 127 0.66 11.46 -12.40
C LEU A 127 -0.59 10.77 -11.85
N VAL A 128 -0.66 9.45 -11.98
CA VAL A 128 -1.77 8.63 -11.47
C VAL A 128 -1.42 8.00 -10.13
N GLU A 129 -0.21 7.44 -10.05
CA GLU A 129 0.31 6.80 -8.85
C GLU A 129 1.84 6.84 -8.83
N MET A 130 2.40 6.67 -7.65
CA MET A 130 3.84 6.58 -7.42
C MET A 130 4.14 5.66 -6.26
N ASP A 131 5.32 5.05 -6.24
CA ASP A 131 5.84 4.38 -5.04
C ASP A 131 6.46 5.40 -4.10
N GLY A 132 6.15 5.29 -2.81
CA GLY A 132 6.80 6.03 -1.74
C GLY A 132 7.58 5.10 -0.82
N ILE A 133 8.82 5.46 -0.52
CA ILE A 133 9.64 4.82 0.50
C ILE A 133 9.75 5.76 1.69
N PHE A 134 9.43 5.25 2.87
CA PHE A 134 9.47 5.96 4.13
C PHE A 134 10.36 5.22 5.12
N VAL A 135 11.11 5.95 5.92
CA VAL A 135 11.99 5.40 6.95
C VAL A 135 11.53 5.83 8.34
N ASN A 136 11.60 4.93 9.29
CA ASN A 136 11.29 5.19 10.68
C ASN A 136 12.45 5.98 11.32
N ARG A 137 12.22 7.25 11.65
CA ARG A 137 13.25 8.16 12.23
C ARG A 137 13.81 7.64 13.55
N ALA A 138 13.00 6.95 14.34
CA ALA A 138 13.47 6.41 15.62
C ALA A 138 14.45 5.25 15.46
N LEU A 139 14.44 4.56 14.30
CA LEU A 139 15.26 3.37 14.04
C LEU A 139 16.40 3.62 13.04
N VAL A 140 16.32 4.67 12.25
CA VAL A 140 17.38 5.12 11.34
C VAL A 140 18.18 6.20 12.08
N ARG A 141 19.41 5.88 12.46
CA ARG A 141 20.34 6.87 13.02
C ARG A 141 21.18 7.43 11.89
N ASP A 142 21.41 8.72 11.92
CA ASP A 142 22.35 9.43 11.04
C ASP A 142 23.78 8.87 11.25
#